data_0b3660fd6acb9149dd3809924d5bf5a9
#
_entry.id   0b3660fd6acb9149dd3809924d5bf5a9
#
_cell.length_a   1.000
_cell.length_b   1.000
_cell.length_c   1.000
_cell.angle_alpha   90.00
_cell.angle_beta   90.00
_cell.angle_gamma   90.00
#
_symmetry.space_group_name_H-M   'P 1'
#
loop_
_entity.id
_entity.type
_entity.pdbx_description
1 polymer ?
#
loop_
_entity_poly.entity_id
_entity_poly.type
_entity_poly.pdbx_seq_one_letter_code
_entity_poly.pdbx_strand_id
1 'polypeptide(L)'
;MNTSSLFLLRSARRRLTTHASRGFTLIELMVVLVIIGVLAALIVPNVLDRTDDARATAARTDVHNLMQALKLYKLDNQRFPTAEQGLQALIARPTTAPAPANWKPYLEKLPNDPWGRPYQYLNPGIKGEVDVMSFGADGASGGEGKNADIGSWQ
;
A
#
# COMPACT_ATOMS: atom_id res chain seq x y z
N MET A 1 29.77 63.54 -66.91
CA MET A 1 31.00 62.92 -66.43
C MET A 1 30.58 61.89 -65.39
N ASN A 2 30.70 60.63 -65.81
CA ASN A 2 30.28 59.43 -65.06
C ASN A 2 31.32 59.00 -64.08
N THR A 3 30.94 58.65 -62.90
CA THR A 3 31.71 57.74 -62.05
C THR A 3 30.77 56.71 -61.38
N SER A 4 30.82 55.54 -61.96
CA SER A 4 30.11 54.35 -61.45
C SER A 4 30.86 53.78 -60.25
N SER A 5 30.23 53.70 -59.11
CA SER A 5 30.75 52.99 -57.93
C SER A 5 30.18 51.55 -57.91
N LEU A 6 31.05 50.58 -58.15
CA LEU A 6 30.79 49.16 -58.02
C LEU A 6 30.77 48.80 -56.55
N PHE A 7 29.59 48.44 -56.02
CA PHE A 7 29.43 47.81 -54.67
C PHE A 7 29.72 46.32 -54.85
N LEU A 8 30.85 45.86 -54.36
CA LEU A 8 31.16 44.43 -54.19
C LEU A 8 30.45 43.87 -52.99
N LEU A 9 29.34 43.11 -53.18
CA LEU A 9 28.67 42.32 -52.19
C LEU A 9 29.56 41.11 -51.83
N ARG A 10 30.20 41.22 -50.64
CA ARG A 10 31.01 40.16 -50.04
C ARG A 10 30.08 39.19 -49.36
N SER A 11 29.73 38.10 -50.06
CA SER A 11 28.90 36.97 -49.53
C SER A 11 29.67 36.29 -48.42
N ALA A 12 29.23 36.52 -47.13
CA ALA A 12 29.73 35.82 -45.98
C ALA A 12 29.11 34.42 -45.95
N ARG A 13 29.85 33.41 -46.37
CA ARG A 13 29.48 32.01 -46.21
C ARG A 13 29.53 31.66 -44.71
N ARG A 14 28.37 31.62 -44.06
CA ARG A 14 28.20 31.08 -42.73
C ARG A 14 28.50 29.58 -42.79
N ARG A 15 29.64 29.16 -42.25
CA ARG A 15 29.94 27.73 -42.04
C ARG A 15 29.00 27.21 -40.96
N LEU A 16 28.01 26.42 -41.35
CA LEU A 16 27.23 25.61 -40.45
C LEU A 16 28.14 24.51 -39.90
N THR A 17 28.56 24.64 -38.65
CA THR A 17 29.22 23.56 -37.92
C THR A 17 28.16 22.51 -37.61
N THR A 18 28.11 21.45 -38.40
CA THR A 18 27.32 20.26 -38.05
C THR A 18 27.97 19.62 -36.85
N HIS A 19 27.30 19.75 -35.70
CA HIS A 19 27.63 18.92 -34.53
C HIS A 19 27.28 17.48 -34.92
N ALA A 20 28.29 16.67 -35.16
CA ALA A 20 28.11 15.25 -35.32
C ALA A 20 27.57 14.69 -33.98
N SER A 21 26.29 14.37 -33.93
CA SER A 21 25.71 13.62 -32.82
C SER A 21 26.34 12.22 -32.83
N ARG A 22 27.19 11.94 -31.85
CA ARG A 22 27.75 10.61 -31.62
C ARG A 22 26.60 9.72 -31.19
N GLY A 23 26.17 8.81 -32.02
CA GLY A 23 25.23 7.75 -31.65
C GLY A 23 25.89 6.76 -30.69
N PHE A 24 25.10 6.15 -29.81
CA PHE A 24 25.58 5.08 -28.95
C PHE A 24 25.94 3.84 -29.76
N THR A 25 27.01 3.19 -29.38
CA THR A 25 27.38 1.90 -29.96
C THR A 25 26.50 0.79 -29.37
N LEU A 26 26.32 -0.30 -30.13
CA LEU A 26 25.56 -1.45 -29.68
C LEU A 26 26.18 -2.06 -28.41
N ILE A 27 27.51 -2.07 -28.32
CA ILE A 27 28.23 -2.60 -27.14
C ILE A 27 28.02 -1.72 -25.89
N GLU A 28 27.94 -0.39 -26.03
CA GLU A 28 27.63 0.51 -24.92
C GLU A 28 26.24 0.21 -24.32
N LEU A 29 25.23 0.00 -25.19
CA LEU A 29 23.90 -0.38 -24.74
C LEU A 29 23.90 -1.76 -24.05
N MET A 30 24.60 -2.74 -24.59
CA MET A 30 24.72 -4.06 -23.98
C MET A 30 25.36 -3.99 -22.58
N VAL A 31 26.44 -3.24 -22.42
CA VAL A 31 27.12 -3.07 -21.13
C VAL A 31 26.20 -2.39 -20.12
N VAL A 32 25.48 -1.34 -20.52
CA VAL A 32 24.50 -0.66 -19.64
C VAL A 32 23.39 -1.61 -19.19
N LEU A 33 22.83 -2.42 -20.11
CA LEU A 33 21.80 -3.39 -19.77
C LEU A 33 22.29 -4.46 -18.80
N VAL A 34 23.54 -4.93 -18.96
CA VAL A 34 24.15 -5.89 -18.01
C VAL A 34 24.31 -5.27 -16.63
N ILE A 35 24.81 -4.04 -16.54
CA ILE A 35 24.99 -3.34 -15.25
C ILE A 35 23.64 -3.13 -14.57
N ILE A 36 22.63 -2.63 -15.30
CA ILE A 36 21.27 -2.44 -14.75
C ILE A 36 20.69 -3.77 -14.31
N GLY A 37 20.86 -4.85 -15.06
CA GLY A 37 20.39 -6.18 -14.70
C GLY A 37 20.99 -6.71 -13.40
N VAL A 38 22.30 -6.55 -13.21
CA VAL A 38 23.00 -6.93 -11.99
C VAL A 38 22.52 -6.10 -10.80
N LEU A 39 22.42 -4.78 -10.94
CA LEU A 39 21.93 -3.90 -9.87
C LEU A 39 20.48 -4.19 -9.50
N ALA A 40 19.62 -4.41 -10.50
CA ALA A 40 18.22 -4.76 -10.26
C ALA A 40 18.09 -6.06 -9.47
N ALA A 41 18.89 -7.09 -9.77
CA ALA A 41 18.86 -8.36 -9.05
C ALA A 41 19.20 -8.23 -7.56
N LEU A 42 20.01 -7.24 -7.17
CA LEU A 42 20.38 -6.99 -5.77
C LEU A 42 19.35 -6.13 -5.02
N ILE A 43 18.66 -5.22 -5.71
CA ILE A 43 17.79 -4.22 -5.07
C ILE A 43 16.36 -4.73 -4.94
N VAL A 44 15.83 -5.43 -5.96
CA VAL A 44 14.41 -5.82 -6.02
C VAL A 44 13.95 -6.66 -4.81
N PRO A 45 14.65 -7.71 -4.37
CA PRO A 45 14.20 -8.51 -3.21
C PRO A 45 14.07 -7.68 -1.93
N ASN A 46 15.02 -6.81 -1.64
CA ASN A 46 15.00 -5.97 -0.44
C ASN A 46 13.82 -4.98 -0.40
N VAL A 47 13.39 -4.48 -1.54
CA VAL A 47 12.25 -3.55 -1.62
C VAL A 47 10.93 -4.29 -1.39
N LEU A 48 10.78 -5.50 -1.92
CA LEU A 48 9.59 -6.32 -1.74
C LEU A 48 9.38 -6.72 -0.28
N ASP A 49 10.44 -7.18 0.40
CA ASP A 49 10.37 -7.56 1.82
C ASP A 49 9.95 -6.37 2.70
N ARG A 50 10.51 -5.18 2.49
CA ARG A 50 10.12 -3.97 3.23
C ARG A 50 8.66 -3.58 3.02
N THR A 51 8.11 -3.84 1.84
CA THR A 51 6.70 -3.58 1.55
C THR A 51 5.79 -4.52 2.34
N ASP A 52 6.17 -5.79 2.47
CA ASP A 52 5.40 -6.76 3.24
C ASP A 52 5.46 -6.46 4.75
N ASP A 53 6.61 -6.05 5.28
CA ASP A 53 6.74 -5.59 6.67
C ASP A 53 5.89 -4.35 6.98
N ALA A 54 5.85 -3.40 6.05
CA ALA A 54 5.01 -2.21 6.19
C ALA A 54 3.52 -2.57 6.21
N ARG A 55 3.07 -3.50 5.34
CA ARG A 55 1.70 -4.02 5.35
C ARG A 55 1.36 -4.73 6.65
N ALA A 56 2.24 -5.59 7.14
CA ALA A 56 2.04 -6.28 8.41
C ALA A 56 1.92 -5.28 9.57
N THR A 57 2.73 -4.23 9.59
CA THR A 57 2.65 -3.17 10.61
C THR A 57 1.34 -2.39 10.52
N ALA A 58 0.88 -2.06 9.32
CA ALA A 58 -0.40 -1.40 9.12
C ALA A 58 -1.57 -2.29 9.60
N ALA A 59 -1.54 -3.59 9.28
CA ALA A 59 -2.56 -4.53 9.75
C ALA A 59 -2.62 -4.63 11.28
N ARG A 60 -1.45 -4.67 11.96
CA ARG A 60 -1.41 -4.65 13.44
C ARG A 60 -2.05 -3.38 14.01
N THR A 61 -1.76 -2.24 13.40
CA THR A 61 -2.35 -0.96 13.82
C THR A 61 -3.86 -0.97 13.65
N ASP A 62 -4.37 -1.46 12.53
CA ASP A 62 -5.81 -1.56 12.29
C ASP A 62 -6.50 -2.52 13.26
N VAL A 63 -5.92 -3.71 13.50
CA VAL A 63 -6.42 -4.66 14.49
C VAL A 63 -6.49 -4.03 15.88
N HIS A 64 -5.45 -3.28 16.27
CA HIS A 64 -5.46 -2.56 17.55
C HIS A 64 -6.59 -1.52 17.62
N ASN A 65 -6.78 -0.72 16.57
CA ASN A 65 -7.85 0.28 16.49
C ASN A 65 -9.25 -0.36 16.54
N LEU A 66 -9.45 -1.46 15.82
CA LEU A 66 -10.68 -2.24 15.83
C LEU A 66 -10.98 -2.78 17.24
N MET A 67 -9.97 -3.31 17.93
CA MET A 67 -10.10 -3.78 19.31
C MET A 67 -10.44 -2.65 20.29
N GLN A 68 -9.88 -1.44 20.11
CA GLN A 68 -10.26 -0.28 20.91
C GLN A 68 -11.73 0.10 20.69
N ALA A 69 -12.20 0.12 19.44
CA ALA A 69 -13.60 0.39 19.12
C ALA A 69 -14.54 -0.67 19.71
N LEU A 70 -14.16 -1.95 19.67
CA LEU A 70 -14.90 -3.05 20.29
C LEU A 70 -14.98 -2.92 21.82
N LYS A 71 -13.88 -2.51 22.47
CA LYS A 71 -13.87 -2.25 23.92
C LYS A 71 -14.79 -1.10 24.30
N LEU A 72 -14.82 -0.03 23.50
CA LEU A 72 -15.78 1.08 23.71
C LEU A 72 -17.21 0.61 23.50
N TYR A 73 -17.48 -0.19 22.46
CA TYR A 73 -18.80 -0.81 22.29
C TYR A 73 -19.22 -1.63 23.50
N LYS A 74 -18.32 -2.48 24.03
CA LYS A 74 -18.57 -3.28 25.24
C LYS A 74 -18.83 -2.42 26.47
N LEU A 75 -18.09 -1.31 26.62
CA LEU A 75 -18.29 -0.38 27.74
C LEU A 75 -19.70 0.22 27.73
N ASP A 76 -20.18 0.65 26.57
CA ASP A 76 -21.50 1.27 26.42
C ASP A 76 -22.64 0.25 26.49
N ASN A 77 -22.47 -0.97 25.98
CA ASN A 77 -23.52 -1.95 25.77
C ASN A 77 -23.37 -3.20 26.65
N GLN A 78 -22.37 -3.23 27.57
CA GLN A 78 -22.08 -4.31 28.55
C GLN A 78 -21.71 -5.66 27.90
N ARG A 79 -21.47 -5.70 26.61
CA ARG A 79 -21.08 -6.89 25.84
C ARG A 79 -20.43 -6.50 24.53
N PHE A 80 -19.68 -7.43 23.94
CA PHE A 80 -19.22 -7.32 22.56
C PHE A 80 -20.36 -7.60 21.57
N PRO A 81 -20.26 -7.14 20.31
CA PRO A 81 -21.15 -7.58 19.23
C PRO A 81 -21.16 -9.10 19.13
N THR A 82 -22.28 -9.69 18.76
CA THR A 82 -22.31 -11.15 18.47
C THR A 82 -21.52 -11.47 17.22
N ALA A 83 -21.15 -12.74 16.99
CA ALA A 83 -20.49 -13.16 15.76
C ALA A 83 -21.31 -12.79 14.51
N GLU A 84 -22.64 -12.89 14.59
CA GLU A 84 -23.55 -12.48 13.50
C GLU A 84 -23.56 -10.96 13.26
N GLN A 85 -23.52 -10.16 14.33
CA GLN A 85 -23.44 -8.70 14.24
C GLN A 85 -22.09 -8.23 13.66
N GLY A 86 -21.03 -8.95 13.97
CA GLY A 86 -19.70 -8.73 13.43
C GLY A 86 -19.15 -7.32 13.69
N LEU A 87 -18.12 -6.95 12.95
CA LEU A 87 -17.54 -5.62 13.00
C LEU A 87 -18.47 -4.53 12.45
N GLN A 88 -19.50 -4.91 11.67
CA GLN A 88 -20.50 -3.96 11.17
C GLN A 88 -21.22 -3.22 12.29
N ALA A 89 -21.34 -3.85 13.48
CA ALA A 89 -21.88 -3.23 14.67
C ALA A 89 -21.14 -1.97 15.13
N LEU A 90 -19.90 -1.75 14.68
CA LEU A 90 -19.11 -0.56 15.00
C LEU A 90 -19.49 0.66 14.16
N ILE A 91 -20.07 0.46 12.99
CA ILE A 91 -20.43 1.54 12.03
C ILE A 91 -21.93 1.70 11.86
N ALA A 92 -22.70 0.65 12.06
CA ALA A 92 -24.16 0.66 11.95
C ALA A 92 -24.81 -0.03 13.14
N ARG A 93 -25.96 0.52 13.61
CA ARG A 93 -26.69 -0.09 14.73
C ARG A 93 -27.22 -1.46 14.32
N PRO A 94 -26.83 -2.55 15.03
CA PRO A 94 -27.38 -3.86 14.73
C PRO A 94 -28.89 -3.93 14.93
N THR A 95 -29.57 -4.58 13.99
CA THR A 95 -31.00 -4.88 14.06
C THR A 95 -31.26 -6.29 14.59
N THR A 96 -30.24 -7.17 14.56
CA THR A 96 -30.30 -8.53 15.09
C THR A 96 -30.25 -8.53 16.61
N ALA A 97 -30.97 -9.45 17.23
CA ALA A 97 -30.96 -9.60 18.67
C ALA A 97 -29.63 -10.21 19.18
N PRO A 98 -29.16 -9.78 20.34
CA PRO A 98 -29.72 -8.77 21.25
C PRO A 98 -29.34 -7.35 20.76
N ALA A 99 -30.32 -6.49 20.55
CA ALA A 99 -30.06 -5.11 20.09
C ALA A 99 -29.30 -4.31 21.18
N PRO A 100 -28.29 -3.51 20.82
CA PRO A 100 -27.56 -2.68 21.77
C PRO A 100 -28.44 -1.50 22.25
N ALA A 101 -28.50 -1.28 23.56
CA ALA A 101 -29.32 -0.22 24.13
C ALA A 101 -28.70 1.17 23.96
N ASN A 102 -27.39 1.28 24.17
CA ASN A 102 -26.64 2.54 24.15
C ASN A 102 -25.70 2.64 22.95
N TRP A 103 -26.19 2.21 21.78
CA TRP A 103 -25.37 2.22 20.60
C TRP A 103 -25.11 3.64 20.07
N LYS A 104 -23.88 3.87 19.67
CA LYS A 104 -23.43 5.03 18.89
C LYS A 104 -22.42 4.56 17.83
N PRO A 105 -22.15 5.32 16.77
CA PRO A 105 -21.09 4.96 15.82
C PRO A 105 -19.73 5.03 16.52
N TYR A 106 -18.97 3.94 16.47
CA TYR A 106 -17.63 3.81 17.05
C TYR A 106 -16.54 4.05 16.03
N LEU A 107 -16.85 3.83 14.75
CA LEU A 107 -16.00 4.10 13.60
C LEU A 107 -16.83 4.74 12.47
N GLU A 108 -16.21 5.56 11.65
CA GLU A 108 -16.86 6.11 10.44
C GLU A 108 -16.98 5.05 9.35
N LYS A 109 -15.98 4.19 9.21
CA LYS A 109 -15.94 3.08 8.24
C LYS A 109 -15.09 1.94 8.78
N LEU A 110 -15.36 0.73 8.30
CA LEU A 110 -14.49 -0.41 8.53
C LEU A 110 -13.33 -0.37 7.53
N PRO A 111 -12.08 -0.50 8.00
CA PRO A 111 -10.95 -0.67 7.11
C PRO A 111 -10.95 -2.07 6.48
N ASN A 112 -10.38 -2.19 5.29
CA ASN A 112 -9.87 -3.46 4.80
C ASN A 112 -8.42 -3.62 5.24
N ASP A 113 -7.96 -4.87 5.29
CA ASP A 113 -6.56 -5.13 5.54
C ASP A 113 -5.68 -4.61 4.39
N PRO A 114 -4.35 -4.49 4.56
CA PRO A 114 -3.44 -3.98 3.53
C PRO A 114 -3.35 -4.83 2.25
N TRP A 115 -4.00 -5.99 2.24
CA TRP A 115 -4.15 -6.86 1.06
C TRP A 115 -5.55 -6.76 0.43
N GLY A 116 -6.41 -5.83 0.95
CA GLY A 116 -7.73 -5.50 0.40
C GLY A 116 -8.88 -6.37 0.87
N ARG A 117 -8.69 -7.19 1.91
CA ARG A 117 -9.71 -8.10 2.46
C ARG A 117 -10.30 -7.55 3.76
N PRO A 118 -11.56 -7.90 4.11
CA PRO A 118 -12.14 -7.53 5.39
C PRO A 118 -11.44 -8.29 6.55
N TYR A 119 -11.28 -7.59 7.68
CA TYR A 119 -10.84 -8.22 8.92
C TYR A 119 -11.86 -9.23 9.41
N GLN A 120 -11.37 -10.34 9.96
CA GLN A 120 -12.19 -11.38 10.57
C GLN A 120 -12.48 -11.04 12.02
N TYR A 121 -13.66 -11.40 12.48
CA TYR A 121 -14.10 -11.21 13.86
C TYR A 121 -14.65 -12.53 14.41
N LEU A 122 -14.21 -12.90 15.59
CA LEU A 122 -14.69 -14.08 16.31
C LEU A 122 -15.23 -13.69 17.69
N ASN A 123 -16.44 -14.14 17.99
CA ASN A 123 -17.05 -14.05 19.31
C ASN A 123 -17.89 -15.33 19.57
N PRO A 124 -17.46 -16.21 20.48
CA PRO A 124 -16.27 -16.08 21.33
C PRO A 124 -14.97 -16.19 20.55
N GLY A 125 -13.91 -15.51 21.05
CA GLY A 125 -12.58 -15.61 20.50
C GLY A 125 -11.90 -16.94 20.85
N ILE A 126 -10.86 -17.29 20.11
CA ILE A 126 -10.02 -18.48 20.35
C ILE A 126 -8.85 -18.13 21.27
N LYS A 127 -8.32 -16.92 21.14
CA LYS A 127 -7.15 -16.43 21.88
C LYS A 127 -7.52 -15.46 23.00
N GLY A 128 -8.64 -14.75 22.85
CA GLY A 128 -9.16 -13.81 23.82
C GLY A 128 -10.68 -13.94 23.99
N GLU A 129 -11.31 -12.98 24.67
CA GLU A 129 -12.78 -12.94 24.80
C GLU A 129 -13.44 -12.76 23.43
N VAL A 130 -12.82 -11.93 22.58
CA VAL A 130 -13.10 -11.79 21.15
C VAL A 130 -11.80 -11.68 20.42
N ASP A 131 -11.76 -12.11 19.16
CA ASP A 131 -10.58 -11.98 18.32
C ASP A 131 -10.91 -11.19 17.05
N VAL A 132 -9.96 -10.33 16.66
CA VAL A 132 -9.93 -9.65 15.35
C VAL A 132 -8.65 -10.02 14.67
N MET A 133 -8.69 -10.39 13.38
CA MET A 133 -7.50 -10.80 12.66
C MET A 133 -7.57 -10.53 11.16
N SER A 134 -6.40 -10.43 10.53
CA SER A 134 -6.18 -10.58 9.10
C SER A 134 -5.46 -11.88 8.82
N PHE A 135 -5.79 -12.55 7.73
CA PHE A 135 -5.11 -13.76 7.26
C PHE A 135 -3.80 -13.49 6.49
N GLY A 136 -3.15 -12.35 6.76
CA GLY A 136 -1.84 -12.06 6.17
C GLY A 136 -1.85 -11.95 4.64
N ALA A 137 -0.69 -12.18 4.02
CA ALA A 137 -0.52 -11.99 2.59
C ALA A 137 -1.26 -13.01 1.73
N ASP A 138 -1.34 -14.27 2.15
CA ASP A 138 -1.95 -15.37 1.38
C ASP A 138 -3.47 -15.47 1.55
N GLY A 139 -4.04 -14.85 2.61
CA GLY A 139 -5.48 -14.90 2.88
C GLY A 139 -5.98 -16.24 3.40
N ALA A 140 -5.08 -17.08 3.90
CA ALA A 140 -5.38 -18.37 4.48
C ALA A 140 -5.05 -18.39 5.97
N SER A 141 -5.84 -19.10 6.77
CA SER A 141 -5.59 -19.23 8.21
C SER A 141 -4.28 -19.95 8.49
N GLY A 142 -3.46 -19.39 9.39
CA GLY A 142 -2.15 -19.92 9.78
C GLY A 142 -1.00 -19.23 9.07
N GLY A 143 -0.04 -20.03 8.54
CA GLY A 143 1.13 -19.51 7.82
C GLY A 143 2.26 -19.02 8.73
N GLU A 144 3.40 -18.70 8.10
CA GLU A 144 4.62 -18.21 8.76
C GLU A 144 5.18 -16.99 8.01
N GLY A 145 5.97 -16.17 8.70
CA GLY A 145 6.59 -14.98 8.13
C GLY A 145 5.57 -13.98 7.59
N LYS A 146 5.65 -13.63 6.32
CA LYS A 146 4.73 -12.71 5.65
C LYS A 146 3.30 -13.25 5.45
N ASN A 147 3.14 -14.56 5.53
CA ASN A 147 1.86 -15.25 5.42
C ASN A 147 1.22 -15.52 6.79
N ALA A 148 1.89 -15.15 7.88
CA ALA A 148 1.33 -15.37 9.21
C ALA A 148 0.08 -14.53 9.44
N ASP A 149 -0.89 -15.10 10.14
CA ASP A 149 -2.06 -14.37 10.64
C ASP A 149 -1.64 -13.22 11.56
N ILE A 150 -2.29 -12.08 11.42
CA ILE A 150 -2.08 -10.90 12.26
C ILE A 150 -3.33 -10.69 13.08
N GLY A 151 -3.24 -10.92 14.39
CA GLY A 151 -4.39 -10.96 15.28
C GLY A 151 -4.25 -10.10 16.52
N SER A 152 -5.37 -9.96 17.24
CA SER A 152 -5.51 -9.16 18.46
C SER A 152 -4.74 -9.70 19.67
N TRP A 153 -4.11 -10.85 19.55
CA TRP A 153 -3.30 -11.53 20.60
C TRP A 153 -1.79 -11.26 20.48
N GLN A 154 -1.36 -10.42 19.52
CA GLN A 154 0.06 -10.06 19.28
C GLN A 154 0.42 -8.76 19.97
#